data_845d4e084f0f03fafa6aa2d728350fc2
#
_entry.id   845d4e084f0f03fafa6aa2d728350fc2
#
_cell.length_a   1.000
_cell.length_b   1.000
_cell.length_c   1.000
_cell.angle_alpha   90.00
_cell.angle_beta   90.00
_cell.angle_gamma   90.00
#
_symmetry.space_group_name_H-M   'P 1'
#
loop_
_entity.id
_entity.type
_entity.pdbx_description
1 polymer ?
#
loop_
_entity_poly.entity_id
_entity_poly.type
_entity_poly.pdbx_seq_one_letter_code
_entity_poly.pdbx_strand_id
1 'polypeptide(L)'
;MYPTPSRYWEVVDRHELTQFYTAPTSIRMLRRMGAEHVEKYDLSSLRVLGTVGEPINPEAWHWYNDVVGRKHCAIVDTYWMTEGGSHMITTLPGAIKSKPGAASKPFWGLEPVLLDSQTGAVIEGFDVEGVLAMSKPWPSLARTILNDHGRFLDTYMRPYPGYFFTGDSAYRDHDGYIWIRGRVDDVINVSGHRMSTSEIESALILHPGVAEAAAVGAPDEVTGQSITAFVALKPDYLGNT
;
A
#
# COMPACT_ATOMS: atom_id res chain seq x y z
N MET A 1 -4.94 21.38 -1.13
CA MET A 1 -3.67 21.87 -1.68
C MET A 1 -3.75 23.37 -1.88
N TYR A 2 -2.97 24.10 -1.16
CA TYR A 2 -2.99 25.57 -1.21
C TYR A 2 -1.66 26.07 -1.81
N PRO A 3 -1.68 27.10 -2.67
CA PRO A 3 -2.83 27.81 -3.24
C PRO A 3 -3.49 27.07 -4.43
N THR A 4 -2.79 26.11 -5.06
CA THR A 4 -3.27 25.37 -6.23
C THR A 4 -2.78 23.91 -6.20
N PRO A 5 -3.37 23.01 -6.98
CA PRO A 5 -2.87 21.62 -7.16
C PRO A 5 -1.44 21.56 -7.71
N SER A 6 -0.98 22.62 -8.33
CA SER A 6 0.38 22.72 -8.89
C SER A 6 1.48 22.91 -7.85
N ARG A 7 1.12 23.19 -6.58
CA ARG A 7 2.09 23.59 -5.55
C ARG A 7 3.26 22.62 -5.37
N TYR A 8 3.00 21.33 -5.43
CA TYR A 8 4.06 20.32 -5.30
C TYR A 8 5.07 20.43 -6.45
N TRP A 9 4.56 20.58 -7.65
CA TRP A 9 5.39 20.61 -8.87
C TRP A 9 6.17 21.92 -8.99
N GLU A 10 5.58 23.04 -8.58
CA GLU A 10 6.27 24.32 -8.45
C GLU A 10 7.47 24.21 -7.47
N VAL A 11 7.30 23.50 -6.35
CA VAL A 11 8.39 23.30 -5.39
C VAL A 11 9.47 22.39 -5.96
N VAL A 12 9.09 21.30 -6.66
CA VAL A 12 10.05 20.42 -7.31
C VAL A 12 10.88 21.16 -8.34
N ASP A 13 10.26 21.90 -9.24
CA ASP A 13 10.90 22.70 -10.28
C ASP A 13 11.81 23.76 -9.65
N ARG A 14 11.26 24.62 -8.79
CA ARG A 14 11.97 25.75 -8.17
C ARG A 14 13.24 25.34 -7.42
N HIS A 15 13.19 24.18 -6.74
CA HIS A 15 14.27 23.70 -5.87
C HIS A 15 15.06 22.55 -6.48
N GLU A 16 14.76 22.18 -7.73
CA GLU A 16 15.42 21.08 -8.45
C GLU A 16 15.49 19.80 -7.61
N LEU A 17 14.34 19.45 -6.98
CA LEU A 17 14.27 18.29 -6.09
C LEU A 17 14.51 17.01 -6.89
N THR A 18 15.31 16.12 -6.32
CA THR A 18 15.68 14.85 -6.96
C THR A 18 14.78 13.70 -6.57
N GLN A 19 13.98 13.87 -5.50
CA GLN A 19 13.10 12.84 -4.96
C GLN A 19 11.76 13.46 -4.57
N PHE A 20 10.68 12.73 -4.85
CA PHE A 20 9.35 13.08 -4.38
C PHE A 20 8.71 11.84 -3.73
N TYR A 21 8.35 11.95 -2.46
CA TYR A 21 7.86 10.84 -1.63
C TYR A 21 6.55 11.23 -0.97
N THR A 22 5.48 10.46 -1.24
CA THR A 22 4.13 10.80 -0.78
C THR A 22 3.23 9.55 -0.65
N ALA A 23 2.02 9.74 -0.13
CA ALA A 23 1.04 8.66 -0.03
C ALA A 23 0.29 8.45 -1.36
N PRO A 24 -0.11 7.21 -1.70
CA PRO A 24 -0.97 6.90 -2.85
C PRO A 24 -2.26 7.69 -2.91
N THR A 25 -2.90 7.98 -1.78
CA THR A 25 -4.06 8.88 -1.71
C THR A 25 -3.75 10.27 -2.30
N SER A 26 -2.58 10.85 -1.98
CA SER A 26 -2.17 12.12 -2.57
C SER A 26 -1.97 12.02 -4.09
N ILE A 27 -1.40 10.90 -4.57
CA ILE A 27 -1.19 10.66 -6.00
C ILE A 27 -2.55 10.54 -6.72
N ARG A 28 -3.50 9.78 -6.17
CA ARG A 28 -4.86 9.65 -6.72
C ARG A 28 -5.55 11.01 -6.81
N MET A 29 -5.43 11.83 -5.75
CA MET A 29 -6.00 13.17 -5.72
C MET A 29 -5.36 14.09 -6.77
N LEU A 30 -4.04 14.07 -6.91
CA LEU A 30 -3.32 14.86 -7.92
C LEU A 30 -3.68 14.42 -9.35
N ARG A 31 -3.77 13.11 -9.59
CA ARG A 31 -4.25 12.55 -10.85
C ARG A 31 -5.65 13.05 -11.21
N ARG A 32 -6.57 13.07 -10.24
CA ARG A 32 -7.93 13.57 -10.44
C ARG A 32 -8.00 15.04 -10.82
N MET A 33 -7.02 15.84 -10.37
CA MET A 33 -6.97 17.26 -10.67
C MET A 33 -6.43 17.60 -12.06
N GLY A 34 -5.85 16.63 -12.77
CA GLY A 34 -5.40 16.76 -14.14
C GLY A 34 -3.87 16.84 -14.31
N ALA A 35 -3.42 16.38 -15.48
CA ALA A 35 -1.98 16.36 -15.83
C ALA A 35 -1.42 17.76 -16.09
N GLU A 36 -2.28 18.72 -16.48
CA GLU A 36 -1.91 20.10 -16.78
C GLU A 36 -1.25 20.83 -15.61
N HIS A 37 -1.53 20.37 -14.37
CA HIS A 37 -0.88 20.89 -13.17
C HIS A 37 0.57 20.42 -13.03
N VAL A 38 0.92 19.30 -13.66
CA VAL A 38 2.27 18.70 -13.66
C VAL A 38 3.07 19.19 -14.87
N GLU A 39 2.46 19.15 -16.06
CA GLU A 39 3.14 19.29 -17.35
C GLU A 39 3.79 20.66 -17.58
N LYS A 40 3.28 21.70 -16.93
CA LYS A 40 3.79 23.06 -17.04
C LYS A 40 5.10 23.34 -16.29
N TYR A 41 5.57 22.36 -15.49
CA TYR A 41 6.80 22.49 -14.70
C TYR A 41 7.91 21.60 -15.23
N ASP A 42 9.16 22.03 -15.04
CA ASP A 42 10.31 21.19 -15.32
C ASP A 42 10.58 20.26 -14.12
N LEU A 43 10.31 18.98 -14.32
CA LEU A 43 10.55 17.94 -13.33
C LEU A 43 11.76 17.07 -13.71
N SER A 44 12.64 17.53 -14.59
CA SER A 44 13.80 16.77 -15.09
C SER A 44 14.84 16.47 -14.01
N SER A 45 14.81 17.21 -12.89
CA SER A 45 15.64 16.95 -11.71
C SER A 45 15.23 15.69 -10.94
N LEU A 46 13.96 15.26 -11.03
CA LEU A 46 13.47 14.08 -10.33
C LEU A 46 14.16 12.80 -10.83
N ARG A 47 14.55 11.96 -9.91
CA ARG A 47 15.16 10.64 -10.14
C ARG A 47 14.37 9.51 -9.50
N VAL A 48 13.75 9.76 -8.33
CA VAL A 48 13.01 8.79 -7.55
C VAL A 48 11.65 9.34 -7.17
N LEU A 49 10.64 8.53 -7.41
CA LEU A 49 9.26 8.75 -6.99
C LEU A 49 8.88 7.66 -5.99
N GLY A 50 8.70 8.03 -4.74
CA GLY A 50 8.40 7.09 -3.67
C GLY A 50 6.95 7.12 -3.23
N THR A 51 6.46 5.98 -2.73
CA THR A 51 5.12 5.82 -2.16
C THR A 51 5.16 5.15 -0.80
N VAL A 52 4.24 5.53 0.08
CA VAL A 52 4.21 5.05 1.46
C VAL A 52 2.82 5.13 2.09
N GLY A 53 2.59 4.27 3.07
CA GLY A 53 1.47 4.35 4.01
C GLY A 53 0.25 3.53 3.63
N GLU A 54 0.09 3.21 2.36
CA GLU A 54 -0.97 2.35 1.83
C GLU A 54 -0.51 1.70 0.52
N PRO A 55 -1.10 0.58 0.08
CA PRO A 55 -0.82 0.03 -1.23
C PRO A 55 -1.20 1.00 -2.35
N ILE A 56 -0.32 1.13 -3.35
CA ILE A 56 -0.64 1.93 -4.55
C ILE A 56 -1.34 1.04 -5.58
N ASN A 57 -2.48 1.49 -6.11
CA ASN A 57 -3.14 0.79 -7.20
C ASN A 57 -2.39 1.00 -8.54
N PRO A 58 -2.47 0.03 -9.48
CA PRO A 58 -1.73 0.09 -10.74
C PRO A 58 -1.98 1.36 -11.57
N GLU A 59 -3.21 1.89 -11.59
CA GLU A 59 -3.54 3.10 -12.35
C GLU A 59 -2.85 4.35 -11.79
N ALA A 60 -2.78 4.49 -10.48
CA ALA A 60 -2.06 5.59 -9.83
C ALA A 60 -0.56 5.44 -10.03
N TRP A 61 -0.05 4.18 -9.96
CA TRP A 61 1.35 3.87 -10.24
C TRP A 61 1.73 4.28 -11.68
N HIS A 62 0.93 3.90 -12.68
CA HIS A 62 1.18 4.25 -14.08
C HIS A 62 1.13 5.76 -14.29
N TRP A 63 0.14 6.45 -13.74
CA TRP A 63 0.09 7.91 -13.84
C TRP A 63 1.31 8.57 -13.20
N TYR A 64 1.73 8.08 -12.03
CA TYR A 64 2.91 8.58 -11.32
C TYR A 64 4.19 8.37 -12.13
N ASN A 65 4.34 7.19 -12.74
CA ASN A 65 5.46 6.88 -13.63
C ASN A 65 5.44 7.69 -14.93
N ASP A 66 4.29 7.74 -15.59
CA ASP A 66 4.19 8.25 -16.97
C ASP A 66 4.11 9.78 -17.02
N VAL A 67 3.33 10.38 -16.12
CA VAL A 67 3.08 11.83 -16.12
C VAL A 67 4.11 12.54 -15.25
N VAL A 68 4.28 12.14 -14.00
CA VAL A 68 5.21 12.81 -13.07
C VAL A 68 6.65 12.41 -13.38
N GLY A 69 6.91 11.11 -13.44
CA GLY A 69 8.24 10.56 -13.69
C GLY A 69 8.69 10.57 -15.13
N ARG A 70 7.79 10.86 -16.09
CA ARG A 70 8.08 10.85 -17.54
C ARG A 70 8.84 9.60 -17.98
N LYS A 71 8.59 8.47 -17.31
CA LYS A 71 9.21 7.13 -17.51
C LYS A 71 10.73 7.06 -17.28
N HIS A 72 11.34 8.09 -16.71
CA HIS A 72 12.77 8.06 -16.39
C HIS A 72 13.08 7.97 -14.89
N CYS A 73 12.09 8.23 -14.03
CA CYS A 73 12.25 8.07 -12.59
C CYS A 73 12.07 6.61 -12.17
N ALA A 74 12.80 6.21 -11.14
CA ALA A 74 12.53 4.96 -10.46
C ALA A 74 11.30 5.12 -9.56
N ILE A 75 10.30 4.21 -9.68
CA ILE A 75 9.19 4.14 -8.73
C ILE A 75 9.60 3.22 -7.60
N VAL A 76 9.56 3.73 -6.36
CA VAL A 76 9.95 3.02 -5.15
C VAL A 76 8.75 2.99 -4.21
N ASP A 77 8.02 1.90 -4.23
CA ASP A 77 7.03 1.63 -3.20
C ASP A 77 7.73 1.14 -1.93
N THR A 78 7.25 1.59 -0.77
CA THR A 78 7.87 1.26 0.52
C THR A 78 6.81 0.79 1.49
N TYR A 79 6.94 -0.46 1.90
CA TYR A 79 6.15 -1.00 3.00
C TYR A 79 6.97 -0.95 4.29
N TRP A 80 6.39 -0.34 5.29
CA TRP A 80 6.91 -0.30 6.65
C TRP A 80 5.81 0.09 7.63
N MET A 81 6.08 -0.04 8.89
CA MET A 81 5.19 0.37 9.98
C MET A 81 6.01 1.13 11.03
N THR A 82 5.35 1.91 11.86
CA THR A 82 6.00 2.74 12.88
C THR A 82 6.94 1.93 13.76
N GLU A 83 6.51 0.77 14.18
CA GLU A 83 7.29 -0.13 15.03
C GLU A 83 8.42 -0.84 14.30
N GLY A 84 8.34 -0.91 12.98
CA GLY A 84 9.42 -1.43 12.13
C GLY A 84 10.62 -0.48 12.03
N GLY A 85 10.38 0.82 12.15
CA GLY A 85 11.38 1.89 12.22
C GLY A 85 12.14 2.19 10.91
N SER A 86 12.02 1.34 9.90
CA SER A 86 12.62 1.51 8.57
C SER A 86 11.83 0.76 7.51
N HIS A 87 12.23 0.92 6.24
CA HIS A 87 11.63 0.17 5.14
C HIS A 87 11.85 -1.34 5.34
N MET A 88 10.76 -2.10 5.29
CA MET A 88 10.77 -3.55 5.50
C MET A 88 10.71 -4.31 4.17
N ILE A 89 9.87 -3.85 3.26
CA ILE A 89 9.74 -4.37 1.91
C ILE A 89 9.74 -3.18 0.96
N THR A 90 10.55 -3.22 -0.10
CA THR A 90 10.68 -2.07 -0.99
C THR A 90 11.30 -2.44 -2.33
N THR A 91 11.10 -1.61 -3.32
CA THR A 91 11.83 -1.69 -4.59
C THR A 91 13.22 -1.09 -4.43
N LEU A 92 14.23 -1.80 -4.92
CA LEU A 92 15.62 -1.31 -4.97
C LEU A 92 15.96 -0.96 -6.43
N PRO A 93 16.00 0.33 -6.79
CA PRO A 93 16.29 0.77 -8.15
C PRO A 93 17.60 0.20 -8.68
N GLY A 94 17.57 -0.31 -9.90
CA GLY A 94 18.73 -0.96 -10.53
C GLY A 94 18.98 -2.42 -10.13
N ALA A 95 18.42 -2.88 -9.01
CA ALA A 95 18.57 -4.27 -8.53
C ALA A 95 17.26 -5.07 -8.67
N ILE A 96 16.11 -4.44 -8.46
CA ILE A 96 14.80 -5.08 -8.47
C ILE A 96 13.89 -4.34 -9.45
N LYS A 97 13.27 -5.05 -10.38
CA LYS A 97 12.25 -4.49 -11.29
C LYS A 97 10.99 -4.21 -10.49
N SER A 98 10.45 -2.98 -10.56
CA SER A 98 9.18 -2.67 -9.93
C SER A 98 8.01 -3.35 -10.65
N LYS A 99 7.02 -3.80 -9.89
CA LYS A 99 5.71 -4.26 -10.38
C LYS A 99 4.64 -3.30 -9.87
N PRO A 100 3.79 -2.72 -10.75
CA PRO A 100 2.74 -1.80 -10.33
C PRO A 100 1.81 -2.40 -9.27
N GLY A 101 1.80 -1.83 -8.07
CA GLY A 101 0.98 -2.30 -6.94
C GLY A 101 1.66 -3.25 -5.97
N ALA A 102 2.83 -3.82 -6.31
CA ALA A 102 3.58 -4.65 -5.37
C ALA A 102 4.42 -3.80 -4.41
N ALA A 103 4.43 -4.16 -3.13
CA ALA A 103 5.39 -3.61 -2.17
C ALA A 103 6.83 -4.02 -2.50
N SER A 104 7.01 -5.05 -3.31
CA SER A 104 8.24 -5.55 -3.91
C SER A 104 8.90 -6.68 -3.10
N LYS A 105 10.17 -6.54 -2.73
CA LYS A 105 10.95 -7.60 -2.07
C LYS A 105 11.47 -7.14 -0.70
N PRO A 106 11.82 -8.09 0.18
CA PRO A 106 12.40 -7.74 1.46
C PRO A 106 13.64 -6.86 1.33
N PHE A 107 13.72 -5.83 2.18
CA PHE A 107 14.95 -5.09 2.33
C PHE A 107 16.02 -5.98 2.99
N TRP A 108 17.29 -5.71 2.74
CA TRP A 108 18.38 -6.55 3.24
C TRP A 108 18.37 -6.72 4.76
N GLY A 109 18.49 -7.96 5.19
CA GLY A 109 18.46 -8.34 6.61
C GLY A 109 17.07 -8.55 7.19
N LEU A 110 16.01 -8.36 6.39
CA LEU A 110 14.64 -8.67 6.79
C LEU A 110 14.18 -10.00 6.17
N GLU A 111 13.50 -10.80 6.97
CA GLU A 111 13.03 -12.13 6.58
C GLU A 111 11.50 -12.23 6.79
N PRO A 112 10.70 -11.67 5.88
CA PRO A 112 9.24 -11.84 5.94
C PRO A 112 8.84 -13.28 5.63
N VAL A 113 7.85 -13.75 6.39
CA VAL A 113 7.19 -15.04 6.19
C VAL A 113 5.69 -14.81 6.09
N LEU A 114 5.00 -15.72 5.42
CA LEU A 114 3.54 -15.79 5.43
C LEU A 114 3.11 -16.91 6.36
N LEU A 115 2.20 -16.61 7.27
CA LEU A 115 1.70 -17.56 8.25
C LEU A 115 0.23 -17.87 7.95
N ASP A 116 -0.13 -19.14 8.15
CA ASP A 116 -1.53 -19.55 8.19
C ASP A 116 -2.23 -18.90 9.39
N SER A 117 -3.34 -18.25 9.15
CA SER A 117 -4.04 -17.45 10.16
C SER A 117 -4.65 -18.25 11.30
N GLN A 118 -4.87 -19.55 11.09
CA GLN A 118 -5.50 -20.45 12.07
C GLN A 118 -4.46 -21.22 12.89
N THR A 119 -3.44 -21.72 12.21
CA THR A 119 -2.45 -22.62 12.83
C THR A 119 -1.16 -21.90 13.20
N GLY A 120 -0.88 -20.73 12.63
CA GLY A 120 0.40 -20.02 12.75
C GLY A 120 1.57 -20.71 12.02
N ALA A 121 1.30 -21.75 11.24
CA ALA A 121 2.32 -22.45 10.46
C ALA A 121 2.82 -21.58 9.31
N VAL A 122 4.11 -21.71 8.98
CA VAL A 122 4.69 -21.01 7.81
C VAL A 122 4.12 -21.60 6.53
N ILE A 123 3.65 -20.74 5.64
CA ILE A 123 3.20 -21.09 4.30
C ILE A 123 4.39 -20.94 3.35
N GLU A 124 4.90 -22.08 2.89
CA GLU A 124 6.03 -22.16 1.98
C GLU A 124 5.60 -21.98 0.50
N GLY A 125 6.57 -21.70 -0.38
CA GLY A 125 6.35 -21.63 -1.83
C GLY A 125 5.94 -20.25 -2.34
N PHE A 126 5.39 -20.25 -3.55
CA PHE A 126 4.97 -19.07 -4.31
C PHE A 126 3.48 -19.18 -4.66
N ASP A 127 2.89 -18.08 -5.10
CA ASP A 127 1.46 -17.96 -5.39
C ASP A 127 0.61 -18.32 -4.15
N VAL A 128 1.05 -17.84 -3.00
CA VAL A 128 0.44 -18.11 -1.68
C VAL A 128 0.11 -16.82 -0.94
N GLU A 129 -0.93 -16.90 -0.13
CA GLU A 129 -1.39 -15.79 0.69
C GLU A 129 -1.42 -16.19 2.17
N GLY A 130 -1.15 -15.23 3.06
CA GLY A 130 -1.17 -15.47 4.50
C GLY A 130 -0.97 -14.19 5.29
N VAL A 131 -0.86 -14.34 6.58
CA VAL A 131 -0.54 -13.27 7.53
C VAL A 131 0.94 -12.93 7.37
N LEU A 132 1.25 -11.65 7.15
CA LEU A 132 2.63 -11.19 7.04
C LEU A 132 3.26 -11.06 8.42
N ALA A 133 4.37 -11.74 8.62
CA ALA A 133 5.16 -11.67 9.83
C ALA A 133 6.66 -11.64 9.51
N MET A 134 7.49 -11.21 10.47
CA MET A 134 8.96 -11.26 10.35
C MET A 134 9.51 -12.38 11.23
N SER A 135 10.36 -13.23 10.67
CA SER A 135 10.93 -14.38 11.37
C SER A 135 12.12 -14.04 12.25
N LYS A 136 12.75 -12.89 12.02
CA LYS A 136 13.92 -12.44 12.78
C LYS A 136 13.81 -10.96 13.15
N PRO A 137 14.40 -10.55 14.28
CA PRO A 137 14.53 -9.15 14.62
C PRO A 137 15.52 -8.44 13.67
N TRP A 138 15.33 -7.13 13.50
CA TRP A 138 16.22 -6.27 12.71
C TRP A 138 16.57 -5.00 13.50
N PRO A 139 17.65 -4.27 13.12
CA PRO A 139 18.19 -3.18 13.94
C PRO A 139 17.22 -2.04 14.28
N SER A 140 16.28 -1.72 13.40
CA SER A 140 15.33 -0.63 13.60
C SER A 140 14.02 -1.02 14.29
N LEU A 141 13.82 -2.32 14.59
CA LEU A 141 12.62 -2.79 15.28
C LEU A 141 12.46 -2.10 16.64
N ALA A 142 11.27 -1.55 16.88
CA ALA A 142 10.91 -1.01 18.19
C ALA A 142 11.01 -2.09 19.27
N ARG A 143 11.48 -1.71 20.44
CA ARG A 143 11.63 -2.64 21.57
C ARG A 143 10.48 -2.58 22.56
N THR A 144 9.64 -1.56 22.45
CA THR A 144 8.51 -1.34 23.35
C THR A 144 7.61 -0.22 22.83
N ILE A 145 6.42 -0.12 23.40
CA ILE A 145 5.56 1.06 23.38
C ILE A 145 5.81 1.85 24.66
N LEU A 146 5.95 3.17 24.56
CA LEU A 146 6.20 4.04 25.69
C LEU A 146 5.13 3.84 26.79
N ASN A 147 5.57 3.53 28.00
CA ASN A 147 4.75 3.26 29.17
C ASN A 147 3.77 2.08 29.06
N ASP A 148 3.88 1.26 27.99
CA ASP A 148 2.98 0.12 27.77
C ASP A 148 3.69 -1.04 27.05
N HIS A 149 4.65 -1.64 27.71
CA HIS A 149 5.36 -2.82 27.18
C HIS A 149 4.43 -4.03 27.01
N GLY A 150 3.43 -4.17 27.88
CA GLY A 150 2.45 -5.25 27.76
C GLY A 150 1.71 -5.21 26.43
N ARG A 151 1.24 -4.03 26.03
CA ARG A 151 0.60 -3.82 24.72
C ARG A 151 1.53 -4.14 23.54
N PHE A 152 2.82 -3.79 23.64
CA PHE A 152 3.77 -4.16 22.59
C PHE A 152 3.83 -5.67 22.39
N LEU A 153 3.92 -6.43 23.50
CA LEU A 153 3.95 -7.88 23.44
C LEU A 153 2.63 -8.46 22.92
N ASP A 154 1.50 -7.97 23.42
CA ASP A 154 0.17 -8.46 23.06
C ASP A 154 -0.16 -8.21 21.59
N THR A 155 0.27 -7.09 21.05
CA THR A 155 -0.03 -6.70 19.68
C THR A 155 0.88 -7.39 18.66
N TYR A 156 2.20 -7.49 18.95
CA TYR A 156 3.18 -7.83 17.91
C TYR A 156 3.89 -9.17 18.14
N MET A 157 3.97 -9.67 19.37
CA MET A 157 4.80 -10.85 19.68
C MET A 157 3.99 -12.08 20.09
N ARG A 158 2.84 -11.91 20.74
CA ARG A 158 2.03 -13.02 21.25
C ARG A 158 1.06 -13.61 20.24
N PRO A 159 0.52 -12.88 19.24
CA PRO A 159 -0.39 -13.49 18.26
C PRO A 159 0.22 -14.69 17.54
N TYR A 160 1.51 -14.60 17.19
CA TYR A 160 2.26 -15.70 16.55
C TYR A 160 3.61 -15.85 17.25
N PRO A 161 3.70 -16.74 18.29
CA PRO A 161 4.93 -16.89 19.08
C PRO A 161 6.15 -17.23 18.21
N GLY A 162 7.24 -16.48 18.39
CA GLY A 162 8.46 -16.62 17.59
C GLY A 162 8.55 -15.69 16.38
N TYR A 163 7.48 -14.96 16.08
CA TYR A 163 7.43 -14.02 14.96
C TYR A 163 7.02 -12.63 15.41
N PHE A 164 7.45 -11.60 14.67
CA PHE A 164 6.89 -10.28 14.80
C PHE A 164 5.69 -10.15 13.84
N PHE A 165 4.50 -10.00 14.39
CA PHE A 165 3.26 -9.86 13.65
C PHE A 165 3.06 -8.43 13.17
N THR A 166 2.85 -8.22 11.86
CA THR A 166 2.69 -6.88 11.28
C THR A 166 1.25 -6.36 11.37
N GLY A 167 0.28 -7.25 11.52
CA GLY A 167 -1.14 -6.91 11.43
C GLY A 167 -1.68 -6.88 10.01
N ASP A 168 -0.86 -7.15 9.00
CA ASP A 168 -1.24 -7.15 7.60
C ASP A 168 -1.28 -8.56 7.02
N SER A 169 -2.11 -8.76 6.01
CA SER A 169 -2.07 -9.91 5.12
C SER A 169 -1.30 -9.57 3.85
N ALA A 170 -0.67 -10.57 3.25
CA ALA A 170 0.08 -10.40 2.03
C ALA A 170 0.02 -11.65 1.15
N TYR A 171 0.19 -11.42 -0.14
CA TYR A 171 0.36 -12.44 -1.16
C TYR A 171 1.80 -12.43 -1.67
N ARG A 172 2.40 -13.60 -1.84
CA ARG A 172 3.72 -13.78 -2.46
C ARG A 172 3.55 -14.42 -3.82
N ASP A 173 3.87 -13.67 -4.89
CA ASP A 173 3.71 -14.14 -6.26
C ASP A 173 4.82 -15.13 -6.67
N HIS A 174 4.70 -15.69 -7.88
CA HIS A 174 5.63 -16.67 -8.44
C HIS A 174 7.07 -16.15 -8.58
N ASP A 175 7.28 -14.84 -8.68
CA ASP A 175 8.61 -14.22 -8.72
C ASP A 175 9.11 -13.83 -7.31
N GLY A 176 8.34 -14.11 -6.26
CA GLY A 176 8.65 -13.80 -4.87
C GLY A 176 8.44 -12.33 -4.49
N TYR A 177 7.63 -11.58 -5.26
CA TYR A 177 7.20 -10.24 -4.86
C TYR A 177 6.08 -10.34 -3.84
N ILE A 178 6.11 -9.42 -2.88
CA ILE A 178 5.13 -9.33 -1.82
C ILE A 178 4.13 -8.22 -2.17
N TRP A 179 2.85 -8.56 -2.10
CA TRP A 179 1.71 -7.70 -2.34
C TRP A 179 0.93 -7.57 -1.04
N ILE A 180 0.83 -6.37 -0.51
CA ILE A 180 0.06 -6.14 0.71
C ILE A 180 -1.43 -6.16 0.34
N ARG A 181 -2.18 -7.01 1.04
CA ARG A 181 -3.63 -7.20 0.83
C ARG A 181 -4.49 -6.31 1.74
N GLY A 182 -3.90 -5.77 2.79
CA GLY A 182 -4.54 -4.93 3.79
C GLY A 182 -4.41 -5.51 5.18
N ARG A 183 -5.13 -4.91 6.12
CA ARG A 183 -5.13 -5.34 7.53
C ARG A 183 -5.84 -6.69 7.69
N VAL A 184 -5.30 -7.52 8.57
CA VAL A 184 -5.93 -8.82 8.92
C VAL A 184 -7.29 -8.63 9.60
N ASP A 185 -7.46 -7.52 10.32
CA ASP A 185 -8.69 -7.12 11.00
C ASP A 185 -9.73 -6.44 10.08
N ASP A 186 -9.32 -5.97 8.91
CA ASP A 186 -10.22 -5.34 7.90
C ASP A 186 -10.77 -6.34 6.86
N VAL A 187 -10.54 -7.63 7.06
CA VAL A 187 -11.06 -8.68 6.17
C VAL A 187 -12.55 -8.87 6.40
N ILE A 188 -13.36 -8.77 5.33
CA ILE A 188 -14.78 -9.04 5.36
C ILE A 188 -15.01 -10.55 5.13
N ASN A 189 -15.80 -11.17 6.01
CA ASN A 189 -16.12 -12.59 5.91
C ASN A 189 -17.58 -12.79 5.49
N VAL A 190 -17.79 -13.05 4.21
CA VAL A 190 -19.13 -13.30 3.64
C VAL A 190 -19.30 -14.82 3.43
N SER A 191 -20.17 -15.45 4.17
CA SER A 191 -20.46 -16.90 4.06
C SER A 191 -19.19 -17.77 4.09
N GLY A 192 -18.19 -17.39 4.90
CA GLY A 192 -16.91 -18.11 5.02
C GLY A 192 -15.85 -17.71 3.98
N HIS A 193 -16.19 -16.87 3.00
CA HIS A 193 -15.23 -16.30 2.07
C HIS A 193 -14.61 -15.04 2.67
N ARG A 194 -13.30 -15.07 2.85
CA ARG A 194 -12.52 -13.92 3.33
C ARG A 194 -12.15 -13.02 2.14
N MET A 195 -12.59 -11.77 2.18
CA MET A 195 -12.33 -10.79 1.13
C MET A 195 -11.62 -9.57 1.71
N SER A 196 -10.54 -9.16 1.06
CA SER A 196 -9.85 -7.92 1.42
C SER A 196 -10.67 -6.71 0.98
N THR A 197 -10.83 -5.73 1.87
CA THR A 197 -11.45 -4.44 1.52
C THR A 197 -10.74 -3.78 0.35
N SER A 198 -9.40 -3.82 0.33
CA SER A 198 -8.58 -3.23 -0.73
C SER A 198 -8.77 -3.89 -2.10
N GLU A 199 -9.06 -5.19 -2.17
CA GLU A 199 -9.38 -5.88 -3.44
C GLU A 199 -10.73 -5.43 -3.99
N ILE A 200 -11.74 -5.32 -3.12
CA ILE A 200 -13.06 -4.82 -3.47
C ILE A 200 -12.97 -3.37 -3.97
N GLU A 201 -12.27 -2.52 -3.23
CA GLU A 201 -12.04 -1.11 -3.59
C GLU A 201 -11.32 -0.97 -4.93
N SER A 202 -10.28 -1.76 -5.15
CA SER A 202 -9.55 -1.80 -6.42
C SER A 202 -10.43 -2.21 -7.59
N ALA A 203 -11.29 -3.22 -7.39
CA ALA A 203 -12.23 -3.64 -8.42
C ALA A 203 -13.27 -2.55 -8.75
N LEU A 204 -13.77 -1.82 -7.75
CA LEU A 204 -14.69 -0.70 -7.94
C LEU A 204 -14.04 0.48 -8.69
N ILE A 205 -12.78 0.77 -8.41
CA ILE A 205 -12.02 1.85 -9.06
C ILE A 205 -11.75 1.57 -10.55
N LEU A 206 -11.81 0.31 -11.00
CA LEU A 206 -11.72 -0.02 -12.43
C LEU A 206 -12.89 0.57 -13.25
N HIS A 207 -14.02 0.86 -12.62
CA HIS A 207 -15.13 1.49 -13.32
C HIS A 207 -14.77 2.94 -13.72
N PRO A 208 -14.97 3.35 -15.00
CA PRO A 208 -14.53 4.67 -15.49
C PRO A 208 -15.08 5.86 -14.71
N GLY A 209 -16.28 5.73 -14.16
CA GLY A 209 -16.97 6.78 -13.39
C GLY A 209 -16.58 6.86 -11.91
N VAL A 210 -15.86 5.87 -11.37
CA VAL A 210 -15.47 5.87 -9.96
C VAL A 210 -14.16 6.62 -9.78
N ALA A 211 -14.13 7.56 -8.86
CA ALA A 211 -12.94 8.31 -8.47
C ALA A 211 -12.24 7.69 -7.25
N GLU A 212 -13.04 7.28 -6.28
CA GLU A 212 -12.60 6.63 -5.04
C GLU A 212 -13.62 5.59 -4.60
N ALA A 213 -13.19 4.58 -3.90
CA ALA A 213 -14.04 3.56 -3.29
C ALA A 213 -13.55 3.23 -1.90
N ALA A 214 -14.48 2.89 -1.01
CA ALA A 214 -14.22 2.32 0.31
C ALA A 214 -15.19 1.14 0.53
N ALA A 215 -14.69 0.05 1.12
CA ALA A 215 -15.49 -1.12 1.45
C ALA A 215 -15.42 -1.42 2.94
N VAL A 216 -16.54 -1.76 3.54
CA VAL A 216 -16.63 -2.18 4.95
C VAL A 216 -17.54 -3.40 5.07
N GLY A 217 -17.24 -4.25 6.05
CA GLY A 217 -18.14 -5.33 6.45
C GLY A 217 -19.29 -4.78 7.30
N ALA A 218 -20.52 -5.06 6.90
CA ALA A 218 -21.69 -4.81 7.72
C ALA A 218 -22.25 -6.12 8.27
N PRO A 219 -22.79 -6.18 9.50
CA PRO A 219 -23.43 -7.37 10.02
C PRO A 219 -24.60 -7.80 9.11
N ASP A 220 -24.71 -9.10 8.85
CA ASP A 220 -25.77 -9.70 8.05
C ASP A 220 -26.22 -11.01 8.69
N GLU A 221 -27.54 -11.21 8.87
CA GLU A 221 -28.09 -12.35 9.59
C GLU A 221 -27.91 -13.69 8.86
N VAL A 222 -27.73 -13.67 7.53
CA VAL A 222 -27.64 -14.88 6.69
C VAL A 222 -26.17 -15.23 6.42
N THR A 223 -25.39 -14.24 6.05
CA THR A 223 -24.00 -14.44 5.59
C THR A 223 -22.94 -14.14 6.66
N GLY A 224 -23.37 -13.72 7.86
CA GLY A 224 -22.52 -13.22 8.95
C GLY A 224 -22.07 -11.78 8.74
N GLN A 225 -21.53 -11.50 7.57
CA GLN A 225 -21.20 -10.13 7.10
C GLN A 225 -21.63 -9.99 5.64
N SER A 226 -22.03 -8.76 5.27
CA SER A 226 -22.23 -8.32 3.89
C SER A 226 -21.25 -7.20 3.54
N ILE A 227 -20.98 -7.03 2.25
CA ILE A 227 -20.11 -5.95 1.78
C ILE A 227 -20.95 -4.69 1.60
N THR A 228 -20.59 -3.63 2.29
CA THR A 228 -21.11 -2.29 2.03
C THR A 228 -20.01 -1.47 1.38
N ALA A 229 -20.24 -1.01 0.15
CA ALA A 229 -19.29 -0.23 -0.61
C ALA A 229 -19.79 1.22 -0.77
N PHE A 230 -18.87 2.15 -0.57
CA PHE A 230 -19.06 3.58 -0.82
C PHE A 230 -18.21 3.99 -2.01
N VAL A 231 -18.78 4.73 -2.94
CA VAL A 231 -18.06 5.21 -4.11
C VAL A 231 -18.20 6.73 -4.26
N ALA A 232 -17.11 7.40 -4.57
CA ALA A 232 -17.12 8.78 -5.02
C ALA A 232 -17.04 8.79 -6.55
N LEU A 233 -17.99 9.47 -7.20
CA LEU A 233 -18.00 9.58 -8.65
C LEU A 233 -17.10 10.72 -9.13
N LYS A 234 -16.56 10.56 -10.33
CA LYS A 234 -15.87 11.64 -11.05
C LYS A 234 -16.87 12.75 -11.44
N PRO A 235 -16.43 14.03 -11.57
CA PRO A 235 -17.32 15.14 -11.89
C PRO A 235 -18.20 14.92 -13.13
N ASP A 236 -17.65 14.30 -14.17
CA ASP A 236 -18.37 14.03 -15.43
C ASP A 236 -19.51 13.00 -15.29
N TYR A 237 -19.57 12.29 -14.17
CA TYR A 237 -20.59 11.29 -13.84
C TYR A 237 -21.60 11.77 -12.80
N LEU A 238 -21.44 12.95 -12.23
CA LEU A 238 -22.35 13.51 -11.21
C LEU A 238 -23.66 14.05 -11.77
N GLY A 239 -23.83 14.12 -13.08
CA GLY A 239 -25.01 14.70 -13.75
C GLY A 239 -25.99 13.69 -14.36
N ASN A 240 -25.80 12.40 -14.22
CA ASN A 240 -26.60 11.34 -14.86
C ASN A 240 -27.46 10.51 -13.88
N THR A 241 -27.96 11.12 -12.81
CA THR A 241 -28.96 10.49 -11.91
C THR A 241 -30.36 10.99 -12.18
#